data_f228f48f8b357f653fa0e2504978faeb
#
_entry.id   f228f48f8b357f653fa0e2504978faeb
#
_cell.length_a   1.000
_cell.length_b   1.000
_cell.length_c   1.000
_cell.angle_alpha   90.00
_cell.angle_beta   90.00
_cell.angle_gamma   90.00
#
_symmetry.space_group_name_H-M   'P 1'
#
loop_
_entity.id
_entity.type
_entity.pdbx_description
1 polymer ?
#
loop_
_entity_poly.entity_id
_entity_poly.type
_entity_poly.pdbx_seq_one_letter_code
_entity_poly.pdbx_strand_id
1 'polypeptide(L)'
;MTFDLTQLGAFELTTGYRKKAFSPVEVVKAVLERIQLLQPHFNAYRAIDAETALAQARASETRWTRGEPLGPLDGAPTGFKDLLNVKGFSTRKGSLASADSIQAEDSPPAARLREGGAIILGKTQTAEFGLKGLTETRLGGVTPNAWDRQYASGGSSGGAAVAAALGLGILQVGTDGGGSIRNPAATNGVFGFKPTFGRVAGYPHNGSLFHIGPISRTVSDAALLLNAIAKPDARDWTSLPSDGADWTVNLESGVKGLRIAYSRNFGYLIVDPTIVSVVDRAVARLADLGAIVEEVDPGFQDPAEIIDAINSERAIRLRKDIGEAGLALIDPGIRERVELLERQTLNQVVEANERRLELGILMRRFHQKYDLLASPVQASLTPRVGTTPQTPFAFPFNITQQPAASIPIGFDANGLPIALQLVGPQYGDAAVLRASAAFERAQPFPLRRLDSLRDL
;
A
#
# COMPACT_ATOMS: atom_id res chain seq x y z
N MET A 1 -4.00 18.31 28.12
CA MET A 1 -4.08 17.14 27.21
C MET A 1 -2.70 16.99 26.58
N THR A 2 -1.97 15.94 26.91
CA THR A 2 -0.74 15.62 26.20
C THR A 2 -1.10 15.20 24.80
N PHE A 3 -0.63 15.95 23.83
CA PHE A 3 -0.90 15.76 22.40
C PHE A 3 -0.07 14.58 21.90
N ASP A 4 -0.67 13.50 21.44
CA ASP A 4 0.07 12.35 20.89
C ASP A 4 0.58 12.67 19.47
N LEU A 5 1.84 13.13 19.38
CA LEU A 5 2.47 13.51 18.12
C LEU A 5 2.54 12.39 17.08
N THR A 6 2.44 11.12 17.51
CA THR A 6 2.47 9.97 16.60
C THR A 6 1.14 9.73 15.90
N GLN A 7 0.06 10.37 16.35
CA GLN A 7 -1.28 10.26 15.77
C GLN A 7 -1.60 11.36 14.76
N LEU A 8 -0.71 12.34 14.59
CA LEU A 8 -0.90 13.42 13.61
C LEU A 8 -0.75 12.92 12.17
N GLY A 9 -1.50 13.52 11.24
CA GLY A 9 -1.28 13.39 9.81
C GLY A 9 -0.19 14.35 9.32
N ALA A 10 0.29 14.15 8.08
CA ALA A 10 1.35 14.97 7.50
C ALA A 10 0.97 16.46 7.39
N PHE A 11 -0.30 16.75 7.10
CA PHE A 11 -0.80 18.13 7.03
C PHE A 11 -0.79 18.81 8.41
N GLU A 12 -1.17 18.07 9.47
CA GLU A 12 -1.14 18.55 10.84
C GLU A 12 0.30 18.79 11.31
N LEU A 13 1.23 17.88 10.94
CA LEU A 13 2.66 18.05 11.23
C LEU A 13 3.20 19.36 10.65
N THR A 14 3.03 19.57 9.34
CA THR A 14 3.55 20.77 8.68
C THR A 14 2.93 22.06 9.20
N THR A 15 1.63 21.99 9.58
CA THR A 15 0.96 23.11 10.24
C THR A 15 1.54 23.38 11.62
N GLY A 16 1.82 22.35 12.40
CA GLY A 16 2.44 22.44 13.72
C GLY A 16 3.86 23.02 13.64
N TYR A 17 4.67 22.55 12.71
CA TYR A 17 6.04 23.06 12.48
C TYR A 17 6.04 24.53 12.10
N ARG A 18 5.15 24.95 11.17
CA ARG A 18 5.01 26.36 10.77
C ARG A 18 4.60 27.25 11.94
N LYS A 19 3.71 26.77 12.81
CA LYS A 19 3.26 27.48 14.02
C LYS A 19 4.23 27.36 15.18
N LYS A 20 5.30 26.59 15.07
CA LYS A 20 6.26 26.27 16.14
C LYS A 20 5.57 25.68 17.38
N ALA A 21 4.49 24.94 17.17
CA ALA A 21 3.76 24.26 18.25
C ALA A 21 4.53 23.02 18.76
N PHE A 22 5.29 22.41 17.89
CA PHE A 22 6.24 21.31 18.13
C PHE A 22 7.24 21.26 16.94
N SER A 23 8.32 20.53 17.10
CA SER A 23 9.40 20.45 16.12
C SER A 23 9.49 19.07 15.44
N PRO A 24 10.14 18.96 14.25
CA PRO A 24 10.49 17.67 13.65
C PRO A 24 11.27 16.75 14.59
N VAL A 25 12.13 17.29 15.48
CA VAL A 25 12.89 16.52 16.44
C VAL A 25 11.97 15.88 17.48
N GLU A 26 10.99 16.64 18.01
CA GLU A 26 10.01 16.11 18.97
C GLU A 26 9.15 15.00 18.38
N VAL A 27 8.70 15.19 17.13
CA VAL A 27 7.89 14.18 16.41
C VAL A 27 8.70 12.91 16.16
N VAL A 28 9.93 13.02 15.66
CA VAL A 28 10.76 11.83 15.38
C VAL A 28 11.13 11.10 16.66
N LYS A 29 11.41 11.81 17.77
CA LYS A 29 11.63 11.19 19.08
C LYS A 29 10.41 10.40 19.53
N ALA A 30 9.22 11.01 19.49
CA ALA A 30 7.97 10.34 19.88
C ALA A 30 7.70 9.08 19.03
N VAL A 31 7.94 9.16 17.71
CA VAL A 31 7.80 8.01 16.81
C VAL A 31 8.81 6.92 17.12
N LEU A 32 10.08 7.24 17.37
CA LEU A 32 11.12 6.27 17.71
C LEU A 32 10.87 5.60 19.07
N GLU A 33 10.41 6.34 20.08
CA GLU A 33 10.00 5.80 21.37
C GLU A 33 8.82 4.83 21.20
N ARG A 34 7.82 5.19 20.38
CA ARG A 34 6.70 4.31 20.07
C ARG A 34 7.14 3.06 19.31
N ILE A 35 8.06 3.18 18.36
CA ILE A 35 8.66 2.03 17.69
C ILE A 35 9.38 1.13 18.71
N GLN A 36 10.21 1.68 19.58
CA GLN A 36 10.91 0.91 20.60
C GLN A 36 9.96 0.12 21.50
N LEU A 37 8.82 0.70 21.85
CA LEU A 37 7.77 0.04 22.64
C LEU A 37 7.07 -1.09 21.89
N LEU A 38 6.67 -0.85 20.63
CA LEU A 38 5.76 -1.74 19.91
C LEU A 38 6.45 -2.73 18.96
N GLN A 39 7.68 -2.45 18.52
CA GLN A 39 8.42 -3.32 17.59
C GLN A 39 8.59 -4.77 18.11
N PRO A 40 8.87 -5.04 19.40
CA PRO A 40 8.98 -6.41 19.91
C PRO A 40 7.69 -7.23 19.78
N HIS A 41 6.54 -6.57 19.73
CA HIS A 41 5.21 -7.19 19.68
C HIS A 41 4.63 -7.30 18.28
N PHE A 42 4.97 -6.35 17.40
CA PHE A 42 4.35 -6.24 16.07
C PHE A 42 5.32 -6.43 14.91
N ASN A 43 6.62 -6.37 15.17
CA ASN A 43 7.65 -6.64 14.17
C ASN A 43 7.38 -5.95 12.82
N ALA A 44 7.06 -4.65 12.88
CA ALA A 44 6.69 -3.88 11.70
C ALA A 44 7.90 -3.47 10.83
N TYR A 45 9.04 -3.22 11.48
CA TYR A 45 10.28 -2.82 10.82
C TYR A 45 11.31 -3.95 10.81
N ARG A 46 12.01 -4.11 9.69
CA ARG A 46 13.20 -4.96 9.58
C ARG A 46 14.47 -4.22 10.03
N ALA A 47 14.57 -2.95 9.67
CA ALA A 47 15.72 -2.12 10.00
C ALA A 47 15.29 -0.68 10.27
N ILE A 48 15.90 -0.04 11.25
CA ILE A 48 15.69 1.35 11.64
C ILE A 48 17.07 1.99 11.85
N ASP A 49 17.23 3.24 11.41
CA ASP A 49 18.39 4.06 11.68
C ASP A 49 17.96 5.32 12.47
N ALA A 50 17.88 5.17 13.78
CA ALA A 50 17.43 6.22 14.69
C ALA A 50 18.39 7.42 14.71
N GLU A 51 19.70 7.18 14.60
CA GLU A 51 20.72 8.24 14.63
C GLU A 51 20.59 9.14 13.40
N THR A 52 20.56 8.56 12.20
CA THR A 52 20.38 9.29 10.94
C THR A 52 19.01 9.99 10.91
N ALA A 53 17.94 9.34 11.38
CA ALA A 53 16.59 9.96 11.44
C ALA A 53 16.61 11.21 12.35
N LEU A 54 17.22 11.16 13.51
CA LEU A 54 17.35 12.32 14.40
C LEU A 54 18.25 13.41 13.83
N ALA A 55 19.31 13.06 13.11
CA ALA A 55 20.14 14.05 12.40
C ALA A 55 19.35 14.79 11.31
N GLN A 56 18.55 14.05 10.52
CA GLN A 56 17.65 14.63 9.51
C GLN A 56 16.57 15.50 10.17
N ALA A 57 16.04 15.09 11.33
CA ALA A 57 15.05 15.87 12.07
C ALA A 57 15.61 17.23 12.54
N ARG A 58 16.84 17.26 13.07
CA ARG A 58 17.52 18.50 13.43
C ARG A 58 17.74 19.43 12.22
N ALA A 59 18.12 18.86 11.10
CA ALA A 59 18.27 19.64 9.86
C ALA A 59 16.92 20.23 9.37
N SER A 60 15.84 19.43 9.44
CA SER A 60 14.49 19.89 9.13
C SER A 60 14.01 20.99 10.10
N GLU A 61 14.19 20.81 11.40
CA GLU A 61 13.86 21.82 12.42
C GLU A 61 14.57 23.16 12.14
N THR A 62 15.85 23.12 11.74
CA THR A 62 16.59 24.31 11.33
C THR A 62 15.94 25.01 10.12
N ARG A 63 15.51 24.24 9.10
CA ARG A 63 14.82 24.81 7.92
C ARG A 63 13.48 25.43 8.30
N TRP A 64 12.66 24.73 9.08
CA TRP A 64 11.37 25.29 9.55
C TRP A 64 11.53 26.54 10.40
N THR A 65 12.59 26.61 11.24
CA THR A 65 12.89 27.79 12.05
C THR A 65 13.22 29.00 11.17
N ARG A 66 13.90 28.78 10.03
CA ARG A 66 14.25 29.82 9.06
C ARG A 66 13.10 30.14 8.08
N GLY A 67 12.03 29.36 8.07
CA GLY A 67 10.94 29.51 7.10
C GLY A 67 11.26 28.96 5.71
N GLU A 68 12.23 28.07 5.60
CA GLU A 68 12.77 27.50 4.35
C GLU A 68 12.59 25.98 4.26
N PRO A 69 11.38 25.41 4.49
CA PRO A 69 11.15 23.97 4.33
C PRO A 69 11.36 23.53 2.89
N LEU A 70 11.87 22.30 2.67
CA LEU A 70 12.11 21.74 1.33
C LEU A 70 10.82 21.36 0.59
N GLY A 71 9.75 21.15 1.32
CA GLY A 71 8.45 20.77 0.76
C GLY A 71 7.39 20.49 1.82
N PRO A 72 6.19 20.08 1.40
CA PRO A 72 5.08 19.81 2.33
C PRO A 72 5.29 18.57 3.22
N LEU A 73 6.31 17.76 2.94
CA LEU A 73 6.67 16.58 3.75
C LEU A 73 7.99 16.76 4.50
N ASP A 74 8.57 17.97 4.53
CA ASP A 74 9.82 18.21 5.26
C ASP A 74 9.61 17.94 6.76
N GLY A 75 10.39 16.99 7.29
CA GLY A 75 10.28 16.57 8.67
C GLY A 75 9.26 15.43 8.93
N ALA A 76 8.57 14.91 7.89
CA ALA A 76 7.61 13.82 8.06
C ALA A 76 8.31 12.45 8.18
N PRO A 77 8.14 11.70 9.29
CA PRO A 77 8.73 10.37 9.47
C PRO A 77 8.09 9.34 8.54
N THR A 78 8.89 8.68 7.71
CA THR A 78 8.43 7.79 6.63
C THR A 78 9.13 6.44 6.65
N GLY A 79 8.38 5.35 6.45
CA GLY A 79 8.90 3.99 6.31
C GLY A 79 8.84 3.48 4.87
N PHE A 80 9.77 2.63 4.49
CA PHE A 80 9.86 2.02 3.17
C PHE A 80 9.78 0.50 3.23
N LYS A 81 8.91 -0.10 2.43
CA LYS A 81 8.88 -1.55 2.26
C LYS A 81 10.24 -2.10 1.83
N ASP A 82 10.66 -3.21 2.42
CA ASP A 82 11.96 -3.83 2.17
C ASP A 82 12.08 -4.53 0.80
N LEU A 83 11.34 -4.06 -0.19
CA LEU A 83 11.51 -4.35 -1.63
C LEU A 83 12.09 -3.17 -2.40
N LEU A 84 12.07 -1.96 -1.80
CA LEU A 84 12.50 -0.72 -2.42
C LEU A 84 13.90 -0.35 -1.90
N ASN A 85 14.81 0.01 -2.79
CA ASN A 85 16.13 0.44 -2.39
C ASN A 85 16.06 1.81 -1.69
N VAL A 86 16.74 1.89 -0.55
CA VAL A 86 16.96 3.12 0.21
C VAL A 86 18.45 3.20 0.52
N LYS A 87 19.09 4.26 0.07
CA LYS A 87 20.51 4.52 0.33
C LYS A 87 20.80 4.50 1.83
N GLY A 88 21.83 3.77 2.23
CA GLY A 88 22.21 3.58 3.63
C GLY A 88 21.58 2.35 4.30
N PHE A 89 20.62 1.69 3.67
CA PHE A 89 20.02 0.44 4.15
C PHE A 89 20.28 -0.72 3.20
N SER A 90 20.37 -1.94 3.72
CA SER A 90 20.28 -3.13 2.86
C SER A 90 18.84 -3.39 2.43
N THR A 91 18.65 -3.99 1.24
CA THR A 91 17.33 -4.42 0.74
C THR A 91 17.30 -5.94 0.68
N ARG A 92 16.83 -6.56 1.76
CA ARG A 92 16.82 -8.02 1.97
C ARG A 92 15.62 -8.73 1.35
N LYS A 93 14.61 -7.98 0.89
CA LYS A 93 13.39 -8.51 0.25
C LYS A 93 12.68 -9.60 1.08
N GLY A 94 12.80 -9.56 2.41
CA GLY A 94 12.26 -10.57 3.32
C GLY A 94 12.93 -11.94 3.20
N SER A 95 14.11 -12.08 2.60
CA SER A 95 14.71 -13.36 2.23
C SER A 95 16.13 -13.56 2.78
N LEU A 96 16.40 -14.79 3.24
CA LEU A 96 17.75 -15.23 3.55
C LEU A 96 18.64 -15.36 2.28
N ALA A 97 18.04 -15.53 1.11
CA ALA A 97 18.74 -15.60 -0.18
C ALA A 97 19.21 -14.24 -0.71
N SER A 98 18.70 -13.13 -0.17
CA SER A 98 19.13 -11.80 -0.58
C SER A 98 20.42 -11.38 0.13
N ALA A 99 21.35 -10.77 -0.61
CA ALA A 99 22.56 -10.22 -0.03
C ALA A 99 22.26 -9.12 1.01
N ASP A 100 23.06 -9.09 2.07
CA ASP A 100 23.00 -8.06 3.10
C ASP A 100 23.97 -6.92 2.79
N SER A 101 23.79 -6.32 1.62
CA SER A 101 24.62 -5.21 1.13
C SER A 101 23.86 -3.88 1.22
N ILE A 102 24.57 -2.89 1.76
CA ILE A 102 24.04 -1.53 1.86
C ILE A 102 23.87 -0.94 0.46
N GLN A 103 22.69 -0.39 0.19
CA GLN A 103 22.40 0.24 -1.09
C GLN A 103 23.14 1.58 -1.22
N ALA A 104 23.80 1.76 -2.36
CA ALA A 104 24.55 3.00 -2.66
C ALA A 104 23.64 4.12 -3.19
N GLU A 105 22.44 3.77 -3.70
CA GLU A 105 21.48 4.71 -4.27
C GLU A 105 20.04 4.44 -3.81
N ASP A 106 19.24 5.50 -3.84
CA ASP A 106 17.81 5.45 -3.56
C ASP A 106 17.03 4.95 -4.79
N SER A 107 15.96 4.18 -4.55
CA SER A 107 14.88 4.03 -5.54
C SER A 107 14.22 5.40 -5.82
N PRO A 108 13.56 5.57 -6.99
CA PRO A 108 12.95 6.86 -7.33
C PRO A 108 12.08 7.46 -6.22
N PRO A 109 11.13 6.75 -5.59
CA PRO A 109 10.32 7.33 -4.52
C PRO A 109 11.15 7.73 -3.28
N ALA A 110 12.20 6.98 -2.95
CA ALA A 110 13.07 7.32 -1.82
C ALA A 110 13.88 8.59 -2.10
N ALA A 111 14.41 8.74 -3.32
CA ALA A 111 15.09 9.96 -3.76
C ALA A 111 14.17 11.19 -3.67
N ARG A 112 12.94 11.09 -4.21
CA ARG A 112 11.97 12.20 -4.20
C ARG A 112 11.58 12.62 -2.77
N LEU A 113 11.38 11.65 -1.87
CA LEU A 113 11.05 11.97 -0.47
C LEU A 113 12.23 12.61 0.27
N ARG A 114 13.44 12.13 0.03
CA ARG A 114 14.64 12.72 0.62
C ARG A 114 14.88 14.15 0.11
N GLU A 115 14.69 14.41 -1.19
CA GLU A 115 14.75 15.73 -1.79
C GLU A 115 13.71 16.69 -1.17
N GLY A 116 12.51 16.19 -0.85
CA GLY A 116 11.45 16.95 -0.18
C GLY A 116 11.61 17.06 1.34
N GLY A 117 12.71 16.55 1.92
CA GLY A 117 13.02 16.67 3.34
C GLY A 117 12.30 15.66 4.25
N ALA A 118 11.60 14.67 3.71
CA ALA A 118 11.01 13.59 4.51
C ALA A 118 12.10 12.80 5.24
N ILE A 119 11.80 12.34 6.45
CA ILE A 119 12.74 11.63 7.30
C ILE A 119 12.53 10.13 7.14
N ILE A 120 13.48 9.45 6.50
CA ILE A 120 13.38 8.01 6.29
C ILE A 120 13.82 7.29 7.58
N LEU A 121 12.86 6.65 8.26
CA LEU A 121 13.09 5.91 9.50
C LEU A 121 13.80 4.58 9.27
N GLY A 122 13.42 3.88 8.18
CA GLY A 122 13.92 2.54 7.93
C GLY A 122 13.11 1.73 6.93
N LYS A 123 13.32 0.40 7.00
CA LYS A 123 12.75 -0.60 6.10
C LYS A 123 11.69 -1.41 6.84
N THR A 124 10.45 -1.40 6.35
CA THR A 124 9.36 -2.20 6.93
C THR A 124 9.39 -3.63 6.43
N GLN A 125 8.91 -4.57 7.26
CA GLN A 125 8.81 -5.99 6.93
C GLN A 125 7.97 -6.22 5.68
N THR A 126 8.34 -7.23 4.91
CA THR A 126 7.66 -7.65 3.69
C THR A 126 7.59 -9.17 3.61
N ALA A 127 6.60 -9.71 2.94
CA ALA A 127 6.66 -11.11 2.51
C ALA A 127 7.86 -11.34 1.59
N GLU A 128 8.41 -12.54 1.62
CA GLU A 128 9.61 -12.91 0.87
C GLU A 128 9.42 -12.64 -0.63
N PHE A 129 10.30 -11.80 -1.18
CA PHE A 129 10.24 -11.26 -2.55
C PHE A 129 8.90 -10.62 -2.94
N GLY A 130 7.99 -10.38 -1.98
CA GLY A 130 6.64 -9.91 -2.23
C GLY A 130 5.74 -10.92 -2.98
N LEU A 131 6.04 -12.21 -2.91
CA LEU A 131 5.33 -13.29 -3.62
C LEU A 131 4.24 -13.99 -2.80
N LYS A 132 3.98 -13.54 -1.56
CA LYS A 132 2.98 -14.12 -0.66
C LYS A 132 2.07 -13.01 -0.10
N GLY A 133 0.81 -13.32 0.12
CA GLY A 133 -0.17 -12.41 0.75
C GLY A 133 -0.08 -12.35 2.28
N LEU A 134 0.97 -12.92 2.88
CA LEU A 134 1.24 -12.98 4.31
C LEU A 134 2.64 -12.48 4.60
N THR A 135 2.78 -11.54 5.56
CA THR A 135 4.07 -10.99 5.98
C THR A 135 4.65 -11.83 7.11
N GLU A 136 5.18 -12.96 6.71
CA GLU A 136 5.86 -13.94 7.56
C GLU A 136 7.01 -14.55 6.75
N THR A 137 8.24 -14.50 7.29
CA THR A 137 9.44 -14.93 6.57
C THR A 137 10.44 -15.62 7.48
N ARG A 138 11.29 -16.46 6.91
CA ARG A 138 12.41 -17.09 7.64
C ARG A 138 13.44 -16.07 8.11
N LEU A 139 13.59 -14.95 7.40
CA LEU A 139 14.51 -13.87 7.76
C LEU A 139 13.98 -13.00 8.89
N GLY A 140 12.73 -12.57 8.81
CA GLY A 140 12.18 -11.51 9.66
C GLY A 140 11.15 -12.00 10.68
N GLY A 141 10.74 -13.28 10.64
CA GLY A 141 9.65 -13.78 11.49
C GLY A 141 8.28 -13.29 11.05
N VAL A 142 7.34 -13.22 11.99
CA VAL A 142 5.94 -12.85 11.77
C VAL A 142 5.73 -11.37 12.04
N THR A 143 5.01 -10.69 11.14
CA THR A 143 4.39 -9.39 11.41
C THR A 143 2.89 -9.63 11.62
N PRO A 144 2.39 -9.63 12.86
CA PRO A 144 0.98 -9.85 13.16
C PRO A 144 0.12 -8.63 12.85
N ASN A 145 -1.20 -8.81 12.88
CA ASN A 145 -2.19 -7.77 12.68
C ASN A 145 -2.12 -6.69 13.78
N ALA A 146 -2.31 -5.43 13.41
CA ALA A 146 -2.27 -4.30 14.33
C ALA A 146 -3.43 -4.28 15.36
N TRP A 147 -4.54 -4.97 15.07
CA TRP A 147 -5.73 -5.01 15.94
C TRP A 147 -5.73 -6.22 16.87
N ASP A 148 -5.29 -7.38 16.37
CA ASP A 148 -5.15 -8.61 17.16
C ASP A 148 -3.97 -9.43 16.63
N ARG A 149 -2.97 -9.66 17.50
CA ARG A 149 -1.73 -10.36 17.16
C ARG A 149 -1.89 -11.84 16.82
N GLN A 150 -3.06 -12.43 17.05
CA GLN A 150 -3.36 -13.79 16.64
C GLN A 150 -3.70 -13.91 15.16
N TYR A 151 -3.93 -12.78 14.48
CA TYR A 151 -4.36 -12.72 13.09
C TYR A 151 -3.27 -12.17 12.17
N ALA A 152 -3.42 -12.46 10.87
CA ALA A 152 -2.49 -12.07 9.83
C ALA A 152 -2.57 -10.56 9.54
N SER A 153 -1.44 -9.90 9.32
CA SER A 153 -1.37 -8.51 8.87
C SER A 153 -1.62 -8.35 7.37
N GLY A 154 -1.87 -9.45 6.66
CA GLY A 154 -1.84 -9.42 5.20
C GLY A 154 -0.44 -9.25 4.64
N GLY A 155 -0.36 -9.04 3.33
CA GLY A 155 0.91 -8.91 2.63
C GLY A 155 0.73 -8.53 1.15
N SER A 156 1.85 -8.25 0.53
CA SER A 156 3.23 -8.36 1.05
C SER A 156 3.74 -7.11 1.77
N SER A 157 2.98 -5.99 1.87
CA SER A 157 3.38 -4.78 2.60
C SER A 157 2.82 -4.74 4.04
N GLY A 158 2.76 -5.89 4.75
CA GLY A 158 2.17 -5.97 6.10
C GLY A 158 2.90 -5.10 7.11
N GLY A 159 4.23 -5.08 7.10
CA GLY A 159 4.99 -4.20 7.99
C GLY A 159 4.66 -2.71 7.81
N ALA A 160 4.46 -2.27 6.57
CA ALA A 160 4.06 -0.89 6.27
C ALA A 160 2.63 -0.58 6.78
N ALA A 161 1.68 -1.50 6.58
CA ALA A 161 0.31 -1.32 7.05
C ALA A 161 0.22 -1.32 8.59
N VAL A 162 0.93 -2.22 9.26
CA VAL A 162 1.02 -2.26 10.72
C VAL A 162 1.69 -0.99 11.26
N ALA A 163 2.78 -0.54 10.61
CA ALA A 163 3.45 0.71 11.00
C ALA A 163 2.51 1.92 10.87
N ALA A 164 1.74 2.03 9.79
CA ALA A 164 0.74 3.08 9.61
C ALA A 164 -0.35 3.01 10.69
N ALA A 165 -0.93 1.83 10.93
CA ALA A 165 -2.01 1.63 11.89
C ALA A 165 -1.61 2.01 13.32
N LEU A 166 -0.37 1.69 13.70
CA LEU A 166 0.15 1.90 15.06
C LEU A 166 0.87 3.25 15.23
N GLY A 167 0.96 4.10 14.22
CA GLY A 167 1.69 5.37 14.31
C GLY A 167 3.21 5.22 14.44
N LEU A 168 3.78 4.17 13.83
CA LEU A 168 5.22 3.91 13.78
C LEU A 168 5.88 4.60 12.56
N GLY A 169 5.47 5.79 12.29
CA GLY A 169 5.77 6.61 11.13
C GLY A 169 4.46 7.10 10.49
N ILE A 170 4.47 8.32 10.00
CA ILE A 170 3.23 8.97 9.51
C ILE A 170 2.85 8.44 8.13
N LEU A 171 3.86 8.25 7.28
CA LEU A 171 3.71 7.82 5.90
C LEU A 171 4.45 6.50 5.66
N GLN A 172 3.87 5.62 4.83
CA GLN A 172 4.51 4.38 4.45
C GLN A 172 4.47 4.20 2.93
N VAL A 173 5.58 3.78 2.36
CA VAL A 173 5.67 3.44 0.93
C VAL A 173 5.62 1.92 0.77
N GLY A 174 4.57 1.45 0.13
CA GLY A 174 4.33 0.03 -0.18
C GLY A 174 4.47 -0.29 -1.65
N THR A 175 4.25 -1.57 -1.99
CA THR A 175 4.21 -2.05 -3.39
C THR A 175 3.04 -3.00 -3.59
N ASP A 176 2.47 -3.03 -4.80
CA ASP A 176 1.28 -3.83 -5.14
C ASP A 176 1.44 -4.47 -6.52
N GLY A 177 1.63 -5.79 -6.54
CA GLY A 177 1.70 -6.59 -7.76
C GLY A 177 0.51 -7.55 -7.92
N GLY A 178 -0.37 -7.59 -6.91
CA GLY A 178 -1.56 -8.45 -6.86
C GLY A 178 -2.36 -8.19 -5.57
N GLY A 179 -2.42 -6.93 -5.10
CA GLY A 179 -3.11 -6.52 -3.89
C GLY A 179 -2.21 -6.18 -2.70
N SER A 180 -0.89 -6.14 -2.90
CA SER A 180 0.07 -6.05 -1.77
C SER A 180 0.16 -4.67 -1.09
N ILE A 181 -0.56 -3.65 -1.53
CA ILE A 181 -0.89 -2.42 -0.78
C ILE A 181 -2.28 -2.57 -0.18
N ARG A 182 -3.27 -2.93 -1.03
CA ARG A 182 -4.70 -2.92 -0.70
C ARG A 182 -5.08 -3.96 0.36
N ASN A 183 -4.56 -5.18 0.24
CA ASN A 183 -4.83 -6.26 1.20
C ASN A 183 -4.29 -5.92 2.61
N PRO A 184 -3.00 -5.64 2.83
CA PRO A 184 -2.54 -5.30 4.17
C PRO A 184 -3.16 -4.00 4.70
N ALA A 185 -3.51 -3.04 3.86
CA ALA A 185 -4.26 -1.87 4.29
C ALA A 185 -5.66 -2.25 4.79
N ALA A 186 -6.37 -3.13 4.07
CA ALA A 186 -7.69 -3.65 4.47
C ALA A 186 -7.63 -4.35 5.82
N THR A 187 -6.68 -5.28 6.00
CA THR A 187 -6.56 -6.10 7.21
C THR A 187 -6.13 -5.31 8.45
N ASN A 188 -5.45 -4.18 8.28
CA ASN A 188 -4.99 -3.34 9.40
C ASN A 188 -5.78 -2.04 9.58
N GLY A 189 -6.85 -1.83 8.81
CA GLY A 189 -7.72 -0.67 8.98
C GLY A 189 -7.07 0.66 8.65
N VAL A 190 -6.26 0.69 7.59
CA VAL A 190 -5.63 1.90 7.07
C VAL A 190 -5.97 2.11 5.60
N PHE A 191 -5.75 3.30 5.09
CA PHE A 191 -5.93 3.62 3.69
C PHE A 191 -4.73 3.12 2.88
N GLY A 192 -4.99 2.39 1.79
CA GLY A 192 -3.98 1.92 0.85
C GLY A 192 -4.31 2.33 -0.58
N PHE A 193 -3.41 3.00 -1.26
CA PHE A 193 -3.63 3.45 -2.63
C PHE A 193 -2.62 2.85 -3.60
N LYS A 194 -3.12 2.08 -4.56
CA LYS A 194 -2.40 1.61 -5.72
C LYS A 194 -2.67 2.58 -6.88
N PRO A 195 -1.74 3.47 -7.22
CA PRO A 195 -1.95 4.41 -8.32
C PRO A 195 -1.97 3.71 -9.69
N THR A 196 -2.28 4.44 -10.74
CA THR A 196 -2.07 4.01 -12.13
C THR A 196 -0.63 3.53 -12.34
N PHE A 197 -0.44 2.47 -13.12
CA PHE A 197 0.89 1.95 -13.44
C PHE A 197 1.78 3.04 -14.07
N GLY A 198 3.03 3.10 -13.61
CA GLY A 198 3.98 4.13 -14.06
C GLY A 198 3.78 5.51 -13.42
N ARG A 199 2.73 5.74 -12.62
CA ARG A 199 2.53 7.00 -11.91
C ARG A 199 3.64 7.27 -10.90
N VAL A 200 4.11 6.25 -10.22
CA VAL A 200 5.30 6.28 -9.38
C VAL A 200 6.36 5.42 -10.05
N ALA A 201 7.48 6.03 -10.41
CA ALA A 201 8.59 5.35 -11.05
C ALA A 201 9.18 4.26 -10.14
N GLY A 202 9.51 3.10 -10.73
CA GLY A 202 10.05 1.95 -10.04
C GLY A 202 11.43 1.52 -10.56
N TYR A 203 12.46 1.53 -9.69
CA TYR A 203 13.78 1.02 -10.01
C TYR A 203 14.41 0.32 -8.79
N PRO A 204 14.99 -0.90 -8.96
CA PRO A 204 14.99 -1.74 -10.18
C PRO A 204 13.59 -2.12 -10.64
N HIS A 205 13.40 -2.30 -11.96
CA HIS A 205 12.11 -2.63 -12.55
C HIS A 205 11.63 -4.04 -12.15
N ASN A 206 10.37 -4.17 -11.76
CA ASN A 206 9.78 -5.42 -11.25
C ASN A 206 8.61 -5.97 -12.10
N GLY A 207 8.59 -5.64 -13.39
CA GLY A 207 7.55 -6.10 -14.33
C GLY A 207 6.31 -5.21 -14.37
N SER A 208 5.40 -5.50 -15.29
CA SER A 208 4.25 -4.66 -15.66
C SER A 208 3.05 -4.73 -14.70
N LEU A 209 3.12 -5.56 -13.67
CA LEU A 209 2.09 -5.67 -12.62
C LEU A 209 2.46 -4.89 -11.35
N PHE A 210 3.70 -4.41 -11.26
CA PHE A 210 4.26 -3.87 -10.03
C PHE A 210 3.99 -2.37 -9.92
N HIS A 211 3.27 -1.98 -8.87
CA HIS A 211 2.96 -0.59 -8.56
C HIS A 211 3.60 -0.23 -7.23
N ILE A 212 3.95 1.05 -7.08
CA ILE A 212 4.43 1.64 -5.84
C ILE A 212 3.39 2.67 -5.41
N GLY A 213 3.06 2.71 -4.12
CA GLY A 213 2.07 3.66 -3.66
C GLY A 213 2.01 3.81 -2.13
N PRO A 214 1.22 4.78 -1.67
CA PRO A 214 1.07 5.11 -0.26
C PRO A 214 0.24 4.09 0.52
N ILE A 215 0.63 3.91 1.79
CA ILE A 215 -0.17 3.35 2.87
C ILE A 215 -0.14 4.38 4.00
N SER A 216 -1.29 4.85 4.44
CA SER A 216 -1.43 5.92 5.43
C SER A 216 -2.71 5.77 6.24
N ARG A 217 -2.87 6.55 7.30
CA ARG A 217 -4.10 6.55 8.08
C ARG A 217 -5.22 7.34 7.41
N THR A 218 -4.87 8.34 6.62
CA THR A 218 -5.83 9.22 5.95
C THR A 218 -5.60 9.29 4.44
N VAL A 219 -6.67 9.60 3.71
CA VAL A 219 -6.61 9.83 2.26
C VAL A 219 -5.78 11.07 1.94
N SER A 220 -5.86 12.12 2.75
CA SER A 220 -5.07 13.34 2.56
C SER A 220 -3.56 13.10 2.69
N ASP A 221 -3.13 12.28 3.64
CA ASP A 221 -1.73 11.87 3.77
C ASP A 221 -1.25 11.07 2.56
N ALA A 222 -2.09 10.16 2.04
CA ALA A 222 -1.77 9.41 0.83
C ALA A 222 -1.62 10.33 -0.39
N ALA A 223 -2.49 11.33 -0.53
CA ALA A 223 -2.43 12.31 -1.62
C ALA A 223 -1.16 13.18 -1.53
N LEU A 224 -0.80 13.66 -0.33
CA LEU A 224 0.46 14.39 -0.11
C LEU A 224 1.69 13.53 -0.42
N LEU A 225 1.68 12.26 0.01
CA LEU A 225 2.76 11.34 -0.31
C LEU A 225 2.85 11.10 -1.82
N LEU A 226 1.71 10.92 -2.49
CA LEU A 226 1.66 10.74 -3.94
C LEU A 226 2.23 11.96 -4.68
N ASN A 227 1.91 13.19 -4.25
CA ASN A 227 2.49 14.42 -4.81
C ASN A 227 4.02 14.42 -4.77
N ALA A 228 4.59 13.89 -3.70
CA ALA A 228 6.04 13.82 -3.56
C ALA A 228 6.67 12.77 -4.48
N ILE A 229 6.07 11.58 -4.60
CA ILE A 229 6.68 10.41 -5.25
C ILE A 229 6.24 10.19 -6.71
N ALA A 230 5.12 10.80 -7.17
CA ALA A 230 4.58 10.63 -8.52
C ALA A 230 5.32 11.53 -9.53
N LYS A 231 6.61 11.28 -9.68
CA LYS A 231 7.47 12.00 -10.62
C LYS A 231 8.18 11.01 -11.54
N PRO A 232 8.39 11.36 -12.82
CA PRO A 232 9.15 10.51 -13.75
C PRO A 232 10.60 10.35 -13.28
N ASP A 233 11.19 9.23 -13.65
CA ASP A 233 12.62 8.94 -13.42
C ASP A 233 13.18 8.23 -14.65
N ALA A 234 14.32 8.69 -15.17
CA ALA A 234 14.94 8.16 -16.39
C ALA A 234 15.38 6.70 -16.26
N ARG A 235 15.50 6.16 -15.05
CA ARG A 235 15.82 4.74 -14.79
C ARG A 235 14.60 3.82 -14.99
N ASP A 236 13.39 4.39 -15.05
CA ASP A 236 12.15 3.66 -15.36
C ASP A 236 11.52 4.22 -16.63
N TRP A 237 11.78 3.54 -17.75
CA TRP A 237 11.26 3.92 -19.07
C TRP A 237 9.72 3.81 -19.17
N THR A 238 9.07 3.13 -18.20
CA THR A 238 7.60 3.01 -18.13
C THR A 238 6.97 4.11 -17.28
N SER A 239 7.77 4.97 -16.63
CA SER A 239 7.25 6.06 -15.81
C SER A 239 6.49 7.08 -16.65
N LEU A 240 5.29 7.46 -16.15
CA LEU A 240 4.47 8.45 -16.83
C LEU A 240 5.12 9.84 -16.76
N PRO A 241 4.95 10.67 -17.81
CA PRO A 241 5.37 12.05 -17.74
C PRO A 241 4.63 12.79 -16.63
N SER A 242 5.24 13.83 -16.07
CA SER A 242 4.55 14.69 -15.11
C SER A 242 3.43 15.46 -15.82
N ASP A 243 2.23 15.32 -15.28
CA ASP A 243 1.04 16.06 -15.73
C ASP A 243 0.77 17.31 -14.86
N GLY A 244 1.66 17.61 -13.90
CA GLY A 244 1.50 18.73 -12.97
C GLY A 244 0.35 18.56 -11.97
N ALA A 245 -0.23 17.36 -11.86
CA ALA A 245 -1.34 17.11 -10.96
C ALA A 245 -0.95 17.33 -9.49
N ASP A 246 -1.81 18.02 -8.77
CA ASP A 246 -1.81 18.06 -7.30
C ASP A 246 -2.96 17.19 -6.79
N TRP A 247 -2.59 16.04 -6.22
CA TRP A 247 -3.54 15.01 -5.76
C TRP A 247 -4.32 15.43 -4.51
N THR A 248 -3.95 16.55 -3.87
CA THR A 248 -4.69 17.13 -2.73
C THR A 248 -5.82 18.05 -3.19
N VAL A 249 -5.78 18.52 -4.44
CA VAL A 249 -6.83 19.35 -5.01
C VAL A 249 -8.10 18.53 -5.22
N ASN A 250 -9.27 19.13 -4.91
CA ASN A 250 -10.59 18.52 -5.06
C ASN A 250 -10.90 17.33 -4.14
N LEU A 251 -10.09 17.02 -3.14
CA LEU A 251 -10.44 16.00 -2.13
C LEU A 251 -11.77 16.34 -1.41
N GLU A 252 -12.10 17.63 -1.30
CA GLU A 252 -13.32 18.13 -0.65
C GLU A 252 -14.57 18.08 -1.57
N SER A 253 -14.41 17.81 -2.88
CA SER A 253 -15.49 17.97 -3.88
C SER A 253 -16.61 16.93 -3.78
N GLY A 254 -16.47 15.91 -2.91
CA GLY A 254 -17.49 14.90 -2.67
C GLY A 254 -17.72 13.94 -3.86
N VAL A 255 -18.80 13.16 -3.77
CA VAL A 255 -19.14 12.13 -4.77
C VAL A 255 -20.44 12.41 -5.50
N LYS A 256 -21.08 13.56 -5.26
CA LYS A 256 -22.37 13.89 -5.88
C LYS A 256 -22.31 13.79 -7.40
N GLY A 257 -23.24 13.00 -7.95
CA GLY A 257 -23.38 12.78 -9.38
C GLY A 257 -22.39 11.78 -10.00
N LEU A 258 -21.40 11.25 -9.25
CA LEU A 258 -20.54 10.17 -9.75
C LEU A 258 -21.37 8.89 -9.93
N ARG A 259 -21.18 8.25 -11.09
CA ARG A 259 -21.77 6.94 -11.38
C ARG A 259 -20.84 5.85 -10.88
N ILE A 260 -21.27 5.13 -9.86
CA ILE A 260 -20.49 4.06 -9.22
C ILE A 260 -21.16 2.72 -9.50
N ALA A 261 -20.48 1.85 -10.25
CA ALA A 261 -20.88 0.47 -10.34
C ALA A 261 -20.49 -0.25 -9.05
N TYR A 262 -21.37 -1.09 -8.51
CA TYR A 262 -21.08 -1.92 -7.34
C TYR A 262 -21.17 -3.39 -7.72
N SER A 263 -20.12 -4.15 -7.45
CA SER A 263 -20.13 -5.60 -7.60
C SER A 263 -19.70 -6.27 -6.30
N ARG A 264 -20.55 -7.17 -5.78
CA ARG A 264 -20.28 -7.92 -4.55
C ARG A 264 -19.21 -9.00 -4.74
N ASN A 265 -19.08 -9.53 -5.95
CA ASN A 265 -18.28 -10.74 -6.17
C ASN A 265 -17.73 -10.89 -7.60
N PHE A 266 -17.82 -9.84 -8.45
CA PHE A 266 -17.47 -9.87 -9.89
C PHE A 266 -18.19 -10.93 -10.73
N GLY A 267 -19.26 -11.54 -10.19
CA GLY A 267 -20.03 -12.60 -10.84
C GLY A 267 -19.43 -14.02 -10.68
N TYR A 268 -18.27 -14.17 -10.06
CA TYR A 268 -17.60 -15.48 -9.94
C TYR A 268 -16.97 -15.78 -8.57
N LEU A 269 -16.78 -14.82 -7.70
CA LEU A 269 -16.15 -15.03 -6.39
C LEU A 269 -17.18 -15.48 -5.34
N ILE A 270 -16.73 -16.33 -4.41
CA ILE A 270 -17.47 -16.64 -3.18
C ILE A 270 -16.96 -15.68 -2.11
N VAL A 271 -17.86 -14.88 -1.54
CA VAL A 271 -17.54 -13.85 -0.55
C VAL A 271 -18.26 -14.13 0.76
N ASP A 272 -17.56 -13.98 1.88
CA ASP A 272 -18.15 -14.13 3.22
C ASP A 272 -19.33 -13.16 3.38
N PRO A 273 -20.50 -13.64 3.85
CA PRO A 273 -21.69 -12.81 4.02
C PRO A 273 -21.50 -11.62 4.96
N THR A 274 -20.61 -11.73 5.95
CA THR A 274 -20.26 -10.62 6.85
C THR A 274 -19.61 -9.48 6.08
N ILE A 275 -18.66 -9.81 5.19
CA ILE A 275 -17.99 -8.83 4.32
C ILE A 275 -19.02 -8.16 3.42
N VAL A 276 -19.86 -8.94 2.74
CA VAL A 276 -20.92 -8.39 1.86
C VAL A 276 -21.80 -7.41 2.62
N SER A 277 -22.27 -7.79 3.81
CA SER A 277 -23.14 -6.93 4.63
C SER A 277 -22.47 -5.62 5.04
N VAL A 278 -21.18 -5.64 5.38
CA VAL A 278 -20.44 -4.42 5.77
C VAL A 278 -20.22 -3.53 4.54
N VAL A 279 -19.86 -4.12 3.39
CA VAL A 279 -19.64 -3.39 2.13
C VAL A 279 -20.95 -2.81 1.59
N ASP A 280 -22.08 -3.55 1.65
CA ASP A 280 -23.39 -3.04 1.25
C ASP A 280 -23.74 -1.74 1.99
N ARG A 281 -23.49 -1.67 3.32
CA ARG A 281 -23.70 -0.44 4.10
C ARG A 281 -22.79 0.72 3.67
N ALA A 282 -21.54 0.42 3.35
CA ALA A 282 -20.59 1.43 2.88
C ALA A 282 -21.00 1.98 1.51
N VAL A 283 -21.47 1.11 0.62
CA VAL A 283 -21.95 1.51 -0.71
C VAL A 283 -23.24 2.33 -0.60
N ALA A 284 -24.17 1.96 0.29
CA ALA A 284 -25.35 2.77 0.60
C ALA A 284 -24.95 4.16 1.12
N ARG A 285 -23.89 4.26 1.94
CA ARG A 285 -23.34 5.53 2.40
C ARG A 285 -22.84 6.41 1.26
N LEU A 286 -22.20 5.84 0.21
CA LEU A 286 -21.83 6.60 -0.99
C LEU A 286 -23.07 7.14 -1.74
N ALA A 287 -24.15 6.37 -1.80
CA ALA A 287 -25.41 6.84 -2.37
C ALA A 287 -26.03 7.99 -1.55
N ASP A 288 -26.01 7.92 -0.21
CA ASP A 288 -26.43 9.01 0.67
C ASP A 288 -25.63 10.30 0.46
N LEU A 289 -24.36 10.18 0.08
CA LEU A 289 -23.47 11.31 -0.27
C LEU A 289 -23.74 11.87 -1.68
N GLY A 290 -24.73 11.31 -2.41
CA GLY A 290 -25.19 11.76 -3.71
C GLY A 290 -24.55 11.07 -4.92
N ALA A 291 -23.84 9.98 -4.74
CA ALA A 291 -23.41 9.12 -5.85
C ALA A 291 -24.61 8.38 -6.46
N ILE A 292 -24.54 8.11 -7.76
CA ILE A 292 -25.52 7.27 -8.48
C ILE A 292 -24.94 5.86 -8.49
N VAL A 293 -25.45 5.00 -7.61
CA VAL A 293 -24.97 3.63 -7.46
C VAL A 293 -25.84 2.65 -8.25
N GLU A 294 -25.21 1.78 -9.03
CA GLU A 294 -25.85 0.70 -9.77
C GLU A 294 -25.15 -0.63 -9.46
N GLU A 295 -25.92 -1.63 -9.03
CA GLU A 295 -25.38 -2.96 -8.81
C GLU A 295 -25.20 -3.68 -10.15
N VAL A 296 -23.94 -3.90 -10.55
CA VAL A 296 -23.57 -4.52 -11.82
C VAL A 296 -22.18 -5.12 -11.77
N ASP A 297 -22.05 -6.35 -12.29
CA ASP A 297 -20.75 -7.00 -12.45
C ASP A 297 -20.02 -6.47 -13.68
N PRO A 298 -18.69 -6.31 -13.62
CA PRO A 298 -17.92 -5.79 -14.74
C PRO A 298 -17.86 -6.73 -15.95
N GLY A 299 -18.23 -8.02 -15.79
CA GLY A 299 -18.41 -8.97 -16.89
C GLY A 299 -17.14 -9.70 -17.34
N PHE A 300 -16.04 -9.63 -16.57
CA PHE A 300 -14.86 -10.45 -16.83
C PHE A 300 -14.91 -11.77 -16.04
N GLN A 301 -14.17 -12.78 -16.53
CA GLN A 301 -13.93 -14.04 -15.83
C GLN A 301 -12.74 -13.93 -14.89
N ASP A 302 -12.53 -14.95 -14.02
CA ASP A 302 -11.38 -15.01 -13.12
C ASP A 302 -10.06 -14.86 -13.90
N PRO A 303 -9.27 -13.82 -13.62
CA PRO A 303 -8.02 -13.54 -14.32
C PRO A 303 -6.79 -14.19 -13.66
N ALA A 304 -6.95 -15.14 -12.75
CA ALA A 304 -5.83 -15.75 -12.02
C ALA A 304 -4.77 -16.37 -12.94
N GLU A 305 -5.16 -17.02 -14.02
CA GLU A 305 -4.22 -17.59 -15.00
C GLU A 305 -3.41 -16.50 -15.72
N ILE A 306 -4.03 -15.35 -15.99
CA ILE A 306 -3.33 -14.22 -16.63
C ILE A 306 -2.23 -13.70 -15.74
N ILE A 307 -2.52 -13.49 -14.44
CA ILE A 307 -1.53 -12.96 -13.50
C ILE A 307 -0.39 -13.95 -13.27
N ASP A 308 -0.67 -15.25 -13.29
CA ASP A 308 0.34 -16.29 -13.15
C ASP A 308 1.28 -16.33 -14.35
N ALA A 309 0.75 -16.33 -15.56
CA ALA A 309 1.56 -16.33 -16.77
C ALA A 309 2.45 -15.08 -16.88
N ILE A 310 1.94 -13.89 -16.53
CA ILE A 310 2.76 -12.66 -16.52
C ILE A 310 3.83 -12.70 -15.41
N ASN A 311 3.54 -13.29 -14.25
CA ASN A 311 4.51 -13.43 -13.17
C ASN A 311 5.61 -14.48 -13.44
N SER A 312 5.49 -15.31 -14.49
CA SER A 312 6.53 -16.26 -14.89
C SER A 312 7.88 -15.59 -15.16
N GLU A 313 7.88 -14.43 -15.82
CA GLU A 313 9.09 -13.62 -16.04
C GLU A 313 9.78 -13.28 -14.71
N ARG A 314 9.01 -12.90 -13.71
CA ARG A 314 9.51 -12.54 -12.38
C ARG A 314 10.10 -13.76 -11.65
N ALA A 315 9.49 -14.94 -11.79
CA ALA A 315 9.99 -16.18 -11.21
C ALA A 315 11.32 -16.60 -11.85
N ILE A 316 11.41 -16.58 -13.18
CA ILE A 316 12.64 -16.88 -13.93
C ILE A 316 13.77 -15.91 -13.54
N ARG A 317 13.48 -14.62 -13.45
CA ARG A 317 14.45 -13.61 -13.02
C ARG A 317 14.92 -13.86 -11.59
N LEU A 318 13.99 -14.15 -10.67
CA LEU A 318 14.32 -14.46 -9.29
C LEU A 318 15.27 -15.65 -9.19
N ARG A 319 14.96 -16.78 -9.87
CA ARG A 319 15.86 -17.95 -9.90
C ARG A 319 17.24 -17.58 -10.42
N LYS A 320 17.30 -16.79 -11.51
CA LYS A 320 18.58 -16.34 -12.07
C LYS A 320 19.38 -15.50 -11.06
N ASP A 321 18.71 -14.63 -10.29
CA ASP A 321 19.36 -13.72 -9.35
C ASP A 321 19.91 -14.45 -8.11
N ILE A 322 19.16 -15.43 -7.56
CA ILE A 322 19.55 -16.13 -6.33
C ILE A 322 20.26 -17.47 -6.55
N GLY A 323 20.14 -18.07 -7.74
CA GLY A 323 20.71 -19.38 -8.08
C GLY A 323 20.15 -20.55 -7.26
N GLU A 324 20.64 -21.76 -7.49
CA GLU A 324 20.18 -22.98 -6.78
C GLU A 324 20.46 -22.92 -5.27
N ALA A 325 21.59 -22.35 -4.87
CA ALA A 325 21.92 -22.16 -3.45
C ALA A 325 20.90 -21.23 -2.75
N GLY A 326 20.48 -20.17 -3.42
CA GLY A 326 19.45 -19.26 -2.89
C GLY A 326 18.07 -19.91 -2.81
N LEU A 327 17.70 -20.77 -3.77
CA LEU A 327 16.44 -21.51 -3.74
C LEU A 327 16.33 -22.45 -2.53
N ALA A 328 17.41 -22.96 -2.00
CA ALA A 328 17.42 -23.76 -0.77
C ALA A 328 17.15 -22.92 0.49
N LEU A 329 17.36 -21.61 0.43
CA LEU A 329 17.21 -20.69 1.55
C LEU A 329 15.84 -20.04 1.64
N ILE A 330 15.04 -20.02 0.55
CA ILE A 330 13.72 -19.40 0.53
C ILE A 330 12.65 -20.26 1.19
N ASP A 331 11.51 -19.65 1.53
CA ASP A 331 10.33 -20.35 2.05
C ASP A 331 9.88 -21.45 1.08
N PRO A 332 9.59 -22.67 1.57
CA PRO A 332 9.16 -23.80 0.71
C PRO A 332 7.96 -23.44 -0.18
N GLY A 333 6.95 -22.75 0.34
CA GLY A 333 5.78 -22.35 -0.44
C GLY A 333 6.10 -21.31 -1.52
N ILE A 334 7.10 -20.42 -1.27
CA ILE A 334 7.62 -19.51 -2.30
C ILE A 334 8.40 -20.27 -3.36
N ARG A 335 9.19 -21.25 -2.96
CA ARG A 335 9.92 -22.12 -3.90
C ARG A 335 8.95 -22.88 -4.82
N GLU A 336 7.95 -23.55 -4.26
CA GLU A 336 6.91 -24.23 -5.04
C GLU A 336 6.21 -23.27 -6.00
N ARG A 337 5.91 -22.05 -5.54
CA ARG A 337 5.30 -21.01 -6.38
C ARG A 337 6.22 -20.59 -7.54
N VAL A 338 7.51 -20.40 -7.29
CA VAL A 338 8.50 -20.09 -8.33
C VAL A 338 8.57 -21.22 -9.35
N GLU A 339 8.71 -22.48 -8.90
CA GLU A 339 8.74 -23.65 -9.76
C GLU A 339 7.47 -23.82 -10.61
N LEU A 340 6.29 -23.52 -10.05
CA LEU A 340 5.02 -23.51 -10.78
C LEU A 340 5.01 -22.45 -11.89
N LEU A 341 5.40 -21.23 -11.56
CA LEU A 341 5.42 -20.11 -12.52
C LEU A 341 6.42 -20.32 -13.65
N GLU A 342 7.55 -20.95 -13.40
CA GLU A 342 8.58 -21.27 -14.41
C GLU A 342 8.13 -22.31 -15.44
N ARG A 343 7.10 -23.11 -15.12
CA ARG A 343 6.54 -24.12 -16.05
C ARG A 343 5.63 -23.50 -17.12
N GLN A 344 5.33 -22.21 -17.05
CA GLN A 344 4.54 -21.52 -18.06
C GLN A 344 5.25 -21.58 -19.41
N THR A 345 4.55 -22.09 -20.41
CA THR A 345 5.05 -22.14 -21.80
C THR A 345 4.92 -20.77 -22.46
N LEU A 346 5.71 -20.54 -23.51
CA LEU A 346 5.59 -19.31 -24.30
C LEU A 346 4.17 -19.11 -24.84
N ASN A 347 3.50 -20.19 -25.27
CA ASN A 347 2.11 -20.10 -25.76
C ASN A 347 1.17 -19.62 -24.66
N GLN A 348 1.27 -20.16 -23.44
CA GLN A 348 0.47 -19.69 -22.29
C GLN A 348 0.71 -18.21 -21.98
N VAL A 349 1.95 -17.74 -22.08
CA VAL A 349 2.29 -16.33 -21.87
C VAL A 349 1.69 -15.45 -22.99
N VAL A 350 1.71 -15.92 -24.24
CA VAL A 350 1.10 -15.23 -25.38
C VAL A 350 -0.43 -15.13 -25.19
N GLU A 351 -1.11 -16.25 -24.93
CA GLU A 351 -2.55 -16.30 -24.66
C GLU A 351 -2.94 -15.42 -23.48
N ALA A 352 -2.15 -15.42 -22.39
CA ALA A 352 -2.39 -14.55 -21.25
C ALA A 352 -2.29 -13.07 -21.60
N ASN A 353 -1.35 -12.67 -22.47
CA ASN A 353 -1.25 -11.29 -22.93
C ASN A 353 -2.42 -10.90 -23.84
N GLU A 354 -2.92 -11.79 -24.68
CA GLU A 354 -4.14 -11.56 -25.49
C GLU A 354 -5.35 -11.34 -24.56
N ARG A 355 -5.58 -12.24 -23.61
CA ARG A 355 -6.66 -12.10 -22.60
C ARG A 355 -6.48 -10.84 -21.75
N ARG A 356 -5.24 -10.43 -21.46
CA ARG A 356 -4.95 -9.16 -20.79
C ARG A 356 -5.44 -7.96 -21.59
N LEU A 357 -5.19 -7.96 -22.92
CA LEU A 357 -5.68 -6.88 -23.81
C LEU A 357 -7.21 -6.84 -23.84
N GLU A 358 -7.86 -8.00 -23.95
CA GLU A 358 -9.33 -8.10 -23.90
C GLU A 358 -9.90 -7.55 -22.58
N LEU A 359 -9.32 -7.94 -21.45
CA LEU A 359 -9.71 -7.43 -20.14
C LEU A 359 -9.52 -5.91 -20.05
N GLY A 360 -8.41 -5.39 -20.57
CA GLY A 360 -8.15 -3.96 -20.65
C GLY A 360 -9.19 -3.20 -21.48
N ILE A 361 -9.57 -3.73 -22.64
CA ILE A 361 -10.62 -3.16 -23.51
C ILE A 361 -11.97 -3.20 -22.80
N LEU A 362 -12.32 -4.33 -22.17
CA LEU A 362 -13.57 -4.48 -21.42
C LEU A 362 -13.66 -3.42 -20.33
N MET A 363 -12.63 -3.29 -19.48
CA MET A 363 -12.62 -2.31 -18.38
C MET A 363 -12.65 -0.87 -18.91
N ARG A 364 -11.98 -0.58 -20.03
CA ARG A 364 -12.04 0.75 -20.63
C ARG A 364 -13.45 1.09 -21.15
N ARG A 365 -14.18 0.12 -21.74
CA ARG A 365 -15.59 0.29 -22.14
C ARG A 365 -16.50 0.40 -20.91
N PHE A 366 -16.25 -0.38 -19.86
CA PHE A 366 -16.99 -0.30 -18.61
C PHE A 366 -16.93 1.11 -18.02
N HIS A 367 -15.77 1.73 -17.97
CA HIS A 367 -15.58 3.09 -17.48
C HIS A 367 -16.05 4.21 -18.42
N GLN A 368 -16.61 3.90 -19.59
CA GLN A 368 -17.40 4.88 -20.36
C GLN A 368 -18.78 5.14 -19.74
N LYS A 369 -19.28 4.19 -18.93
CA LYS A 369 -20.57 4.28 -18.24
C LYS A 369 -20.42 4.65 -16.77
N TYR A 370 -19.35 4.23 -16.11
CA TYR A 370 -19.14 4.36 -14.67
C TYR A 370 -17.83 5.07 -14.38
N ASP A 371 -17.90 6.07 -13.50
CA ASP A 371 -16.73 6.80 -13.04
C ASP A 371 -15.85 5.92 -12.16
N LEU A 372 -16.47 5.07 -11.32
CA LEU A 372 -15.81 4.17 -10.41
C LEU A 372 -16.48 2.79 -10.38
N LEU A 373 -15.69 1.78 -10.00
CA LEU A 373 -16.17 0.46 -9.59
C LEU A 373 -15.89 0.29 -8.09
N ALA A 374 -16.93 -0.08 -7.34
CA ALA A 374 -16.86 -0.43 -5.92
C ALA A 374 -16.94 -1.96 -5.75
N SER A 375 -16.14 -2.52 -4.85
CA SER A 375 -16.18 -3.95 -4.51
C SER A 375 -15.60 -4.17 -3.09
N PRO A 376 -15.76 -5.36 -2.50
CA PRO A 376 -14.90 -5.77 -1.38
C PRO A 376 -13.42 -5.74 -1.77
N VAL A 377 -12.52 -5.63 -0.78
CA VAL A 377 -11.07 -5.89 -0.95
C VAL A 377 -10.79 -7.37 -0.71
N GLN A 378 -11.45 -7.95 0.29
CA GLN A 378 -11.26 -9.30 0.78
C GLN A 378 -12.46 -10.18 0.38
N ALA A 379 -12.23 -11.45 0.07
CA ALA A 379 -13.28 -12.44 -0.14
C ALA A 379 -13.61 -13.22 1.14
N SER A 380 -12.66 -13.34 2.06
CA SER A 380 -12.79 -14.02 3.35
C SER A 380 -12.34 -13.10 4.50
N LEU A 381 -12.82 -13.36 5.70
CA LEU A 381 -12.37 -12.70 6.91
C LEU A 381 -10.85 -12.88 7.09
N THR A 382 -10.24 -11.93 7.80
CA THR A 382 -8.80 -11.99 8.07
C THR A 382 -8.45 -13.29 8.81
N PRO A 383 -7.58 -14.15 8.24
CA PRO A 383 -7.24 -15.43 8.86
C PRO A 383 -6.21 -15.25 9.99
N ARG A 384 -6.04 -16.31 10.78
CA ARG A 384 -4.98 -16.37 11.80
C ARG A 384 -3.59 -16.36 11.18
N VAL A 385 -2.59 -15.96 11.97
CA VAL A 385 -1.16 -16.03 11.61
C VAL A 385 -0.83 -17.42 11.06
N GLY A 386 0.05 -17.51 10.09
CA GLY A 386 0.39 -18.75 9.37
C GLY A 386 -0.50 -19.06 8.17
N THR A 387 -1.67 -18.41 8.04
CA THR A 387 -2.57 -18.59 6.90
C THR A 387 -2.54 -17.37 5.97
N THR A 388 -2.36 -17.60 4.67
CA THR A 388 -2.30 -16.55 3.68
C THR A 388 -3.70 -16.01 3.33
N PRO A 389 -3.98 -14.71 3.54
CA PRO A 389 -5.21 -14.09 3.08
C PRO A 389 -5.36 -14.15 1.55
N GLN A 390 -6.56 -14.41 1.07
CA GLN A 390 -6.90 -14.42 -0.35
C GLN A 390 -7.26 -13.01 -0.83
N THR A 391 -6.75 -12.62 -2.00
CA THR A 391 -6.96 -11.26 -2.56
C THR A 391 -7.45 -11.27 -4.01
N PRO A 392 -8.47 -12.06 -4.35
CA PRO A 392 -8.91 -12.22 -5.75
C PRO A 392 -9.46 -10.92 -6.35
N PHE A 393 -10.04 -10.05 -5.53
CA PHE A 393 -10.54 -8.74 -5.96
C PHE A 393 -9.46 -7.77 -6.46
N ALA A 394 -8.19 -8.04 -6.14
CA ALA A 394 -7.10 -7.14 -6.49
C ALA A 394 -6.51 -7.40 -7.89
N PHE A 395 -6.50 -8.66 -8.35
CA PHE A 395 -5.79 -9.11 -9.55
C PHE A 395 -6.19 -8.39 -10.84
N PRO A 396 -7.49 -8.19 -11.15
CA PRO A 396 -7.90 -7.52 -12.38
C PRO A 396 -7.25 -6.15 -12.56
N PHE A 397 -7.08 -5.40 -11.46
CA PHE A 397 -6.60 -4.02 -11.50
C PHE A 397 -5.07 -3.87 -11.45
N ASN A 398 -4.33 -4.94 -11.21
CA ASN A 398 -2.90 -5.01 -11.53
C ASN A 398 -2.70 -5.35 -13.01
N ILE A 399 -3.51 -6.27 -13.54
CA ILE A 399 -3.48 -6.71 -14.94
C ILE A 399 -3.82 -5.54 -15.89
N THR A 400 -4.89 -4.79 -15.57
CA THR A 400 -5.35 -3.62 -16.35
C THR A 400 -4.65 -2.31 -15.97
N GLN A 401 -3.79 -2.34 -14.94
CA GLN A 401 -2.97 -1.19 -14.52
C GLN A 401 -3.77 0.04 -14.02
N GLN A 402 -5.05 -0.15 -13.68
CA GLN A 402 -5.94 0.90 -13.20
C GLN A 402 -5.62 1.31 -11.75
N PRO A 403 -5.89 2.58 -11.34
CA PRO A 403 -5.78 3.00 -9.96
C PRO A 403 -6.86 2.34 -9.09
N ALA A 404 -6.50 1.97 -7.87
CA ALA A 404 -7.42 1.37 -6.91
C ALA A 404 -7.05 1.72 -5.47
N ALA A 405 -8.05 1.98 -4.64
CA ALA A 405 -7.90 2.25 -3.21
C ALA A 405 -8.54 1.15 -2.36
N SER A 406 -7.97 0.92 -1.18
CA SER A 406 -8.57 0.18 -0.07
C SER A 406 -8.90 1.16 1.04
N ILE A 407 -10.18 1.25 1.42
CA ILE A 407 -10.71 2.18 2.42
C ILE A 407 -11.28 1.35 3.56
N PRO A 408 -10.84 1.53 4.81
CA PRO A 408 -11.44 0.83 5.94
C PRO A 408 -12.87 1.35 6.19
N ILE A 409 -13.84 0.43 6.33
CA ILE A 409 -15.27 0.76 6.39
C ILE A 409 -16.01 0.23 7.61
N GLY A 410 -15.38 -0.64 8.39
CA GLY A 410 -15.99 -1.26 9.56
C GLY A 410 -15.18 -2.46 10.06
N PHE A 411 -15.83 -3.26 10.89
CA PHE A 411 -15.22 -4.41 11.55
C PHE A 411 -16.08 -5.64 11.39
N ASP A 412 -15.43 -6.81 11.42
CA ASP A 412 -16.11 -8.09 11.60
C ASP A 412 -16.48 -8.34 13.09
N ALA A 413 -17.08 -9.48 13.38
CA ALA A 413 -17.46 -9.86 14.74
C ALA A 413 -16.27 -10.09 15.69
N ASN A 414 -15.06 -10.28 15.15
CA ASN A 414 -13.83 -10.44 15.92
C ASN A 414 -13.14 -9.08 16.17
N GLY A 415 -13.70 -7.96 15.71
CA GLY A 415 -13.11 -6.64 15.81
C GLY A 415 -11.98 -6.40 14.81
N LEU A 416 -11.90 -7.16 13.72
CA LEU A 416 -10.91 -7.00 12.67
C LEU A 416 -11.47 -6.15 11.51
N PRO A 417 -10.64 -5.27 10.91
CA PRO A 417 -11.09 -4.37 9.86
C PRO A 417 -11.58 -5.07 8.60
N ILE A 418 -12.62 -4.49 7.99
CA ILE A 418 -13.11 -4.78 6.65
C ILE A 418 -12.97 -3.52 5.80
N ALA A 419 -12.66 -3.68 4.52
CA ALA A 419 -12.43 -2.55 3.61
C ALA A 419 -13.25 -2.63 2.32
N LEU A 420 -13.57 -1.45 1.79
CA LEU A 420 -14.12 -1.20 0.47
C LEU A 420 -13.00 -0.94 -0.51
N GLN A 421 -13.05 -1.54 -1.70
CA GLN A 421 -12.21 -1.18 -2.82
C GLN A 421 -12.93 -0.21 -3.74
N LEU A 422 -12.29 0.90 -4.10
CA LEU A 422 -12.72 1.79 -5.19
C LEU A 422 -11.69 1.75 -6.31
N VAL A 423 -12.16 1.52 -7.53
CA VAL A 423 -11.32 1.42 -8.74
C VAL A 423 -11.75 2.46 -9.73
N GLY A 424 -10.79 3.22 -10.27
CA GLY A 424 -11.03 4.21 -11.32
C GLY A 424 -10.67 3.72 -12.72
N PRO A 425 -11.01 4.47 -13.75
CA PRO A 425 -10.44 4.28 -15.08
C PRO A 425 -8.92 4.44 -15.04
N GLN A 426 -8.23 3.93 -16.04
CA GLN A 426 -6.79 4.18 -16.18
C GLN A 426 -6.55 5.70 -16.22
N TYR A 427 -5.59 6.18 -15.43
CA TYR A 427 -5.30 7.60 -15.15
C TYR A 427 -6.36 8.34 -14.30
N GLY A 428 -7.35 7.63 -13.77
CA GLY A 428 -8.39 8.20 -12.90
C GLY A 428 -8.00 8.30 -11.42
N ASP A 429 -6.71 8.43 -11.10
CA ASP A 429 -6.17 8.50 -9.73
C ASP A 429 -6.90 9.54 -8.87
N ALA A 430 -7.14 10.74 -9.41
CA ALA A 430 -7.81 11.83 -8.71
C ALA A 430 -9.28 11.50 -8.33
N ALA A 431 -10.02 10.79 -9.20
CA ALA A 431 -11.40 10.41 -8.93
C ALA A 431 -11.48 9.39 -7.78
N VAL A 432 -10.54 8.42 -7.74
CA VAL A 432 -10.45 7.43 -6.67
C VAL A 432 -10.11 8.10 -5.34
N LEU A 433 -9.12 8.99 -5.29
CA LEU A 433 -8.74 9.73 -4.08
C LEU A 433 -9.88 10.62 -3.59
N ARG A 434 -10.56 11.36 -4.49
CA ARG A 434 -11.70 12.22 -4.18
C ARG A 434 -12.84 11.44 -3.54
N ALA A 435 -13.23 10.32 -4.13
CA ALA A 435 -14.32 9.48 -3.62
C ALA A 435 -13.93 8.83 -2.28
N SER A 436 -12.68 8.39 -2.14
CA SER A 436 -12.14 7.87 -0.87
C SER A 436 -12.19 8.92 0.23
N ALA A 437 -11.77 10.15 -0.04
CA ALA A 437 -11.80 11.26 0.91
C ALA A 437 -13.23 11.65 1.32
N ALA A 438 -14.16 11.61 0.38
CA ALA A 438 -15.57 11.87 0.68
C ALA A 438 -16.16 10.82 1.63
N PHE A 439 -15.83 9.54 1.40
CA PHE A 439 -16.24 8.44 2.29
C PHE A 439 -15.61 8.58 3.67
N GLU A 440 -14.27 8.78 3.74
CA GLU A 440 -13.51 8.92 4.99
C GLU A 440 -14.10 10.05 5.88
N ARG A 441 -14.43 11.20 5.31
CA ARG A 441 -15.06 12.31 6.07
C ARG A 441 -16.44 11.95 6.59
N ALA A 442 -17.23 11.22 5.82
CA ALA A 442 -18.60 10.82 6.21
C ALA A 442 -18.61 9.70 7.24
N GLN A 443 -17.58 8.87 7.25
CA GLN A 443 -17.42 7.72 8.15
C GLN A 443 -15.94 7.55 8.53
N PRO A 444 -15.43 8.41 9.45
CA PRO A 444 -14.05 8.30 9.91
C PRO A 444 -13.78 6.94 10.55
N PHE A 445 -12.67 6.30 10.19
CA PHE A 445 -12.27 5.05 10.79
C PHE A 445 -11.47 5.31 12.07
N PRO A 446 -11.71 4.56 13.17
CA PRO A 446 -11.03 4.80 14.44
C PRO A 446 -9.53 4.49 14.35
N LEU A 447 -8.71 5.34 14.94
CA LEU A 447 -7.28 5.11 15.07
C LEU A 447 -6.98 4.09 16.17
N ARG A 448 -5.99 3.23 15.95
CA ARG A 448 -5.48 2.32 16.98
C ARG A 448 -4.62 3.08 17.98
N ARG A 449 -5.14 3.33 19.19
CA ARG A 449 -4.47 4.11 20.25
C ARG A 449 -3.67 3.22 21.20
N LEU A 450 -2.61 3.77 21.81
CA LEU A 450 -1.81 3.06 22.83
C LEU A 450 -2.65 2.58 24.02
N ASP A 451 -3.64 3.38 24.43
CA ASP A 451 -4.51 3.01 25.56
C ASP A 451 -5.28 1.71 25.32
N SER A 452 -5.53 1.36 24.05
CA SER A 452 -6.17 0.10 23.65
C SER A 452 -5.17 -1.07 23.52
N LEU A 453 -3.88 -0.85 23.80
CA LEU A 453 -2.79 -1.84 23.74
C LEU A 453 -2.23 -2.16 25.14
N ARG A 454 -3.00 -1.89 26.20
CA ARG A 454 -2.56 -2.04 27.62
C ARG A 454 -2.24 -3.48 28.03
N ASP A 455 -2.62 -4.47 27.22
CA ASP A 455 -2.36 -5.88 27.46
C ASP A 455 -1.06 -6.39 26.82
N LEU A 456 -0.15 -5.49 26.43
CA LEU A 456 1.16 -5.81 25.85
C LEU A 456 2.23 -6.01 26.91
#